data_7c081a3d5db1aa87f76909c18b4b51b5
#
_entry.id   7c081a3d5db1aa87f76909c18b4b51b5
#
_cell.length_a   1.000
_cell.length_b   1.000
_cell.length_c   1.000
_cell.angle_alpha   90.00
_cell.angle_beta   90.00
_cell.angle_gamma   90.00
#
_symmetry.space_group_name_H-M   'P 1'
#
loop_
_entity.id
_entity.type
_entity.pdbx_description
1 polymer ?
#
loop_
_entity_poly.entity_id
_entity_poly.type
_entity_poly.pdbx_seq_one_letter_code
_entity_poly.pdbx_strand_id
1 'polypeptide(L)'
;LGVDTDALLVSQPDTGEQALEIMDMLVSSGTLDIVVIDSVAALTPRAEIEGEMGDSHVGLQARLMSQALRKVTGRLHQTKTTAIFINQLREKIGVFFGSPETTTGGKALKFYASVRIDVRRIETLKEAGNPVGNRTRVKIVKNKMAPPFKQAEFDILYGVGISREGGLIDMGVEEGIVKKSGAWFTYDGDQLGQGKENARRFLRDNPDLANEIEQRILTKLGIGVAPEAEDDEAPALTAVPGDTAAG
;
A
#
# COMPACT_ATOMS: atom_id res chain seq x y z
N LEU A 1 4.54 16.04 3.70
CA LEU A 1 3.85 14.85 3.24
C LEU A 1 2.38 14.76 3.70
N GLY A 2 1.87 15.77 4.40
CA GLY A 2 0.47 15.86 4.81
C GLY A 2 0.07 15.05 6.05
N VAL A 3 1.02 14.49 6.79
CA VAL A 3 0.73 13.85 8.08
C VAL A 3 0.53 14.92 9.15
N ASP A 4 -0.57 14.83 9.89
CA ASP A 4 -0.79 15.65 11.09
C ASP A 4 0.11 15.14 12.21
N THR A 5 1.20 15.88 12.46
CA THR A 5 2.20 15.50 13.47
C THR A 5 1.71 15.71 14.90
N ASP A 6 0.71 16.55 15.12
CA ASP A 6 0.16 16.83 16.45
C ASP A 6 -0.79 15.69 16.90
N ALA A 7 -1.39 15.00 15.93
CA ALA A 7 -2.23 13.82 16.18
C ALA A 7 -1.42 12.48 16.11
N LEU A 8 -0.14 12.53 15.75
CA LEU A 8 0.68 11.33 15.59
C LEU A 8 1.28 10.88 16.92
N LEU A 9 0.95 9.66 17.34
CA LEU A 9 1.62 9.01 18.48
C LEU A 9 2.92 8.38 18.00
N VAL A 10 4.05 8.80 18.59
CA VAL A 10 5.39 8.27 18.27
C VAL A 10 6.00 7.64 19.52
N SER A 11 6.51 6.42 19.37
CA SER A 11 7.24 5.71 20.42
C SER A 11 8.57 5.19 19.87
N GLN A 12 9.63 5.33 20.66
CA GLN A 12 10.98 4.86 20.33
C GLN A 12 11.48 3.90 21.43
N PRO A 13 11.01 2.65 21.42
CA PRO A 13 11.41 1.66 22.43
C PRO A 13 12.86 1.19 22.22
N ASP A 14 13.53 0.82 23.32
CA ASP A 14 14.93 0.37 23.30
C ASP A 14 15.08 -1.07 22.81
N THR A 15 14.07 -1.91 23.00
CA THR A 15 14.11 -3.34 22.65
C THR A 15 12.91 -3.77 21.80
N GLY A 16 13.08 -4.85 21.04
CA GLY A 16 12.01 -5.45 20.25
C GLY A 16 10.83 -5.91 21.11
N GLU A 17 11.10 -6.42 22.31
CA GLU A 17 10.06 -6.81 23.26
C GLU A 17 9.20 -5.62 23.68
N GLN A 18 9.81 -4.50 24.06
CA GLN A 18 9.08 -3.28 24.42
C GLN A 18 8.24 -2.74 23.26
N ALA A 19 8.82 -2.71 22.04
CA ALA A 19 8.10 -2.26 20.85
C ALA A 19 6.82 -3.06 20.61
N LEU A 20 6.92 -4.38 20.71
CA LEU A 20 5.80 -5.28 20.46
C LEU A 20 4.79 -5.31 21.60
N GLU A 21 5.22 -5.07 22.85
CA GLU A 21 4.33 -4.88 23.99
C GLU A 21 3.55 -3.57 23.91
N ILE A 22 4.20 -2.46 23.55
CA ILE A 22 3.55 -1.18 23.30
C ILE A 22 2.51 -1.32 22.17
N MET A 23 2.89 -1.96 21.07
CA MET A 23 1.94 -2.25 19.98
C MET A 23 0.74 -3.06 20.48
N ASP A 24 0.97 -4.12 21.28
CA ASP A 24 -0.08 -4.97 21.81
C ASP A 24 -1.05 -4.21 22.73
N MET A 25 -0.53 -3.31 23.58
CA MET A 25 -1.34 -2.44 24.45
C MET A 25 -2.16 -1.44 23.63
N LEU A 26 -1.54 -0.77 22.66
CA LEU A 26 -2.21 0.22 21.81
C LEU A 26 -3.31 -0.42 20.97
N VAL A 27 -3.06 -1.58 20.36
CA VAL A 27 -4.08 -2.33 19.62
C VAL A 27 -5.21 -2.78 20.56
N SER A 28 -4.88 -3.24 21.78
CA SER A 28 -5.89 -3.71 22.75
C SER A 28 -6.79 -2.59 23.26
N SER A 29 -6.36 -1.33 23.20
CA SER A 29 -7.20 -0.18 23.57
C SER A 29 -8.38 0.03 22.62
N GLY A 30 -8.28 -0.44 21.37
CA GLY A 30 -9.31 -0.26 20.35
C GLY A 30 -9.48 1.19 19.85
N THR A 31 -8.54 2.07 20.19
CA THR A 31 -8.60 3.50 19.84
C THR A 31 -7.82 3.88 18.58
N LEU A 32 -7.05 2.94 18.03
CA LEU A 32 -6.20 3.18 16.86
C LEU A 32 -6.74 2.46 15.64
N ASP A 33 -6.81 3.17 14.52
CA ASP A 33 -7.11 2.59 13.21
C ASP A 33 -5.89 1.95 12.56
N ILE A 34 -4.71 2.57 12.77
CA ILE A 34 -3.44 2.13 12.16
C ILE A 34 -2.31 2.18 13.19
N VAL A 35 -1.47 1.13 13.17
CA VAL A 35 -0.17 1.11 13.85
C VAL A 35 0.92 0.72 12.86
N VAL A 36 2.04 1.45 12.87
CA VAL A 36 3.17 1.24 11.97
C VAL A 36 4.40 0.86 12.77
N ILE A 37 5.06 -0.24 12.41
CA ILE A 37 6.36 -0.66 12.92
C ILE A 37 7.41 -0.37 11.84
N ASP A 38 8.23 0.65 12.07
CA ASP A 38 9.34 1.02 11.19
C ASP A 38 10.67 0.90 11.94
N SER A 39 11.40 -0.15 11.76
CA SER A 39 11.17 -1.32 10.91
C SER A 39 11.36 -2.63 11.70
N VAL A 40 10.91 -3.75 11.12
CA VAL A 40 11.16 -5.09 11.71
C VAL A 40 12.65 -5.35 11.93
N ALA A 41 13.51 -4.80 11.06
CA ALA A 41 14.97 -4.94 11.17
C ALA A 41 15.54 -4.31 12.46
N ALA A 42 14.86 -3.31 13.01
CA ALA A 42 15.26 -2.61 14.23
C ALA A 42 14.71 -3.24 15.53
N LEU A 43 13.85 -4.26 15.43
CA LEU A 43 13.32 -4.99 16.59
C LEU A 43 14.38 -5.93 17.16
N THR A 44 15.39 -5.37 17.80
CA THR A 44 16.47 -6.14 18.41
C THR A 44 16.02 -6.75 19.74
N PRO A 45 16.14 -8.08 19.93
CA PRO A 45 15.83 -8.73 21.20
C PRO A 45 16.69 -8.20 22.34
N ARG A 46 16.12 -8.06 23.53
CA ARG A 46 16.84 -7.59 24.73
C ARG A 46 18.11 -8.39 24.99
N ALA A 47 18.03 -9.73 24.89
CA ALA A 47 19.18 -10.60 25.11
C ALA A 47 20.32 -10.37 24.11
N GLU A 48 20.04 -9.86 22.92
CA GLU A 48 21.05 -9.49 21.94
C GLU A 48 21.71 -8.14 22.29
N ILE A 49 20.96 -7.22 22.89
CA ILE A 49 21.47 -5.92 23.34
C ILE A 49 22.35 -6.06 24.59
N GLU A 50 21.94 -6.93 25.51
CA GLU A 50 22.63 -7.17 26.80
C GLU A 50 23.80 -8.16 26.66
N GLY A 51 23.90 -8.90 25.53
CA GLY A 51 24.97 -9.86 25.25
C GLY A 51 26.30 -9.20 24.93
N GLU A 52 27.37 -9.99 24.96
CA GLU A 52 28.72 -9.53 24.60
C GLU A 52 28.89 -9.49 23.06
N MET A 53 29.83 -8.65 22.61
CA MET A 53 30.21 -8.58 21.21
C MET A 53 30.78 -9.93 20.73
N GLY A 54 30.09 -10.56 19.81
CA GLY A 54 30.47 -11.88 19.26
C GLY A 54 29.58 -13.03 19.71
N ASP A 55 28.66 -12.80 20.64
CA ASP A 55 27.67 -13.79 21.04
C ASP A 55 26.75 -14.16 19.88
N SER A 56 26.42 -15.45 19.78
CA SER A 56 25.54 -15.96 18.74
C SER A 56 24.07 -15.96 19.21
N HIS A 57 23.30 -15.02 18.72
CA HIS A 57 21.88 -14.87 19.04
C HIS A 57 20.94 -15.35 17.91
N VAL A 58 21.32 -16.45 17.25
CA VAL A 58 20.61 -16.97 16.08
C VAL A 58 19.13 -17.25 16.39
N GLY A 59 18.26 -16.61 15.65
CA GLY A 59 16.83 -16.89 15.66
C GLY A 59 16.02 -16.23 16.78
N LEU A 60 16.62 -15.44 17.68
CA LEU A 60 15.89 -14.76 18.77
C LEU A 60 14.84 -13.82 18.21
N GLN A 61 15.19 -12.96 17.24
CA GLN A 61 14.25 -12.06 16.59
C GLN A 61 13.10 -12.82 15.91
N ALA A 62 13.38 -13.96 15.26
CA ALA A 62 12.34 -14.77 14.63
C ALA A 62 11.37 -15.41 15.66
N ARG A 63 11.87 -15.80 16.83
CA ARG A 63 11.04 -16.29 17.94
C ARG A 63 10.16 -15.19 18.51
N LEU A 64 10.75 -14.01 18.76
CA LEU A 64 10.05 -12.83 19.26
C LEU A 64 8.91 -12.44 18.30
N MET A 65 9.18 -12.32 17.00
CA MET A 65 8.16 -12.02 15.98
C MET A 65 7.07 -13.10 15.93
N SER A 66 7.43 -14.37 16.01
CA SER A 66 6.45 -15.47 16.01
C SER A 66 5.52 -15.41 17.21
N GLN A 67 6.06 -15.11 18.38
CA GLN A 67 5.29 -14.98 19.62
C GLN A 67 4.36 -13.77 19.57
N ALA A 68 4.87 -12.60 19.19
CA ALA A 68 4.11 -11.36 19.14
C ALA A 68 2.95 -11.45 18.11
N LEU A 69 3.23 -11.93 16.90
CA LEU A 69 2.21 -12.07 15.86
C LEU A 69 1.09 -13.04 16.25
N ARG A 70 1.43 -14.12 16.95
CA ARG A 70 0.43 -15.06 17.48
C ARG A 70 -0.50 -14.40 18.49
N LYS A 71 0.06 -13.52 19.33
CA LYS A 71 -0.67 -12.81 20.38
C LYS A 71 -1.54 -11.68 19.80
N VAL A 72 -0.99 -10.88 18.88
CA VAL A 72 -1.61 -9.63 18.42
C VAL A 72 -2.62 -9.83 17.29
N THR A 73 -2.49 -10.88 16.47
CA THR A 73 -3.35 -11.08 15.29
C THR A 73 -4.85 -11.16 15.64
N GLY A 74 -5.20 -11.86 16.71
CA GLY A 74 -6.59 -11.94 17.18
C GLY A 74 -7.14 -10.58 17.61
N ARG A 75 -6.32 -9.77 18.29
CA ARG A 75 -6.71 -8.43 18.75
C ARG A 75 -6.87 -7.46 17.59
N LEU A 76 -5.96 -7.45 16.63
CA LEU A 76 -6.08 -6.66 15.40
C LEU A 76 -7.42 -6.92 14.68
N HIS A 77 -7.84 -8.19 14.64
CA HIS A 77 -9.14 -8.54 14.05
C HIS A 77 -10.31 -8.00 14.86
N GLN A 78 -10.27 -8.11 16.20
CA GLN A 78 -11.33 -7.66 17.10
C GLN A 78 -11.47 -6.14 17.10
N THR A 79 -10.35 -5.41 17.14
CA THR A 79 -10.33 -3.93 17.17
C THR A 79 -10.41 -3.30 15.78
N LYS A 80 -10.32 -4.11 14.70
CA LYS A 80 -10.24 -3.65 13.30
C LYS A 80 -9.08 -2.72 13.03
N THR A 81 -8.03 -2.77 13.85
CA THR A 81 -6.80 -2.00 13.69
C THR A 81 -5.96 -2.59 12.57
N THR A 82 -5.44 -1.76 11.69
CA THR A 82 -4.49 -2.15 10.65
C THR A 82 -3.06 -2.05 11.16
N ALA A 83 -2.30 -3.14 11.12
CA ALA A 83 -0.88 -3.14 11.45
C ALA A 83 -0.02 -3.18 10.18
N ILE A 84 0.88 -2.19 10.04
CA ILE A 84 1.83 -2.10 8.93
C ILE A 84 3.23 -2.39 9.47
N PHE A 85 3.87 -3.42 8.93
CA PHE A 85 5.25 -3.78 9.24
C PHE A 85 6.14 -3.43 8.06
N ILE A 86 6.99 -2.42 8.22
CA ILE A 86 8.03 -2.09 7.25
C ILE A 86 9.19 -3.05 7.47
N ASN A 87 9.67 -3.69 6.40
CA ASN A 87 10.78 -4.63 6.48
C ASN A 87 11.82 -4.34 5.39
N GLN A 88 13.05 -4.76 5.65
CA GLN A 88 14.16 -4.62 4.72
C GLN A 88 14.46 -5.95 4.04
N LEU A 89 14.83 -5.87 2.78
CA LEU A 89 15.35 -7.02 2.04
C LEU A 89 16.85 -7.18 2.34
N ARG A 90 17.26 -8.41 2.54
CA ARG A 90 18.64 -8.83 2.71
C ARG A 90 18.94 -9.93 1.70
N GLU A 91 20.16 -10.02 1.27
CA GLU A 91 20.62 -11.10 0.41
C GLU A 91 21.26 -12.21 1.25
N LYS A 92 20.90 -13.44 0.95
CA LYS A 92 21.57 -14.63 1.50
C LYS A 92 22.76 -14.98 0.63
N ILE A 93 23.93 -15.03 1.24
CA ILE A 93 25.15 -15.50 0.58
C ILE A 93 25.04 -17.00 0.33
N GLY A 94 25.47 -17.47 -0.86
CA GLY A 94 25.54 -18.88 -1.19
C GLY A 94 24.25 -19.55 -1.67
N VAL A 95 23.23 -18.78 -2.05
CA VAL A 95 22.01 -19.30 -2.69
C VAL A 95 22.22 -19.40 -4.19
N PHE A 96 22.41 -20.63 -4.71
CA PHE A 96 22.62 -20.89 -6.14
C PHE A 96 21.30 -21.08 -6.91
N PHE A 97 20.20 -21.42 -6.23
CA PHE A 97 18.88 -21.62 -6.84
C PHE A 97 17.78 -20.87 -6.09
N GLY A 98 16.87 -20.23 -6.82
CA GLY A 98 15.77 -19.44 -6.28
C GLY A 98 16.18 -17.98 -5.99
N SER A 99 15.30 -17.22 -5.30
CA SER A 99 15.62 -15.84 -4.93
C SER A 99 16.53 -15.81 -3.71
N PRO A 100 17.69 -15.14 -3.78
CA PRO A 100 18.56 -14.95 -2.63
C PRO A 100 17.96 -13.99 -1.60
N GLU A 101 16.94 -13.23 -1.97
CA GLU A 101 16.34 -12.21 -1.12
C GLU A 101 15.58 -12.83 0.07
N THR A 102 15.80 -12.27 1.23
CA THR A 102 15.12 -12.63 2.46
C THR A 102 14.77 -11.39 3.27
N THR A 103 13.85 -11.51 4.21
CA THR A 103 13.48 -10.45 5.14
C THR A 103 13.98 -10.78 6.54
N THR A 104 14.21 -9.75 7.35
CA THR A 104 14.53 -9.91 8.78
C THR A 104 13.31 -10.40 9.57
N GLY A 105 13.50 -10.87 10.80
CA GLY A 105 12.41 -11.32 11.68
C GLY A 105 11.84 -12.70 11.35
N GLY A 106 12.52 -13.50 10.51
CA GLY A 106 12.14 -14.88 10.19
C GLY A 106 10.96 -14.98 9.22
N LYS A 107 10.26 -16.12 9.27
CA LYS A 107 9.18 -16.44 8.31
C LYS A 107 7.76 -16.10 8.80
N ALA A 108 7.56 -15.86 10.11
CA ALA A 108 6.24 -15.72 10.71
C ALA A 108 5.39 -14.64 10.04
N LEU A 109 5.96 -13.45 9.83
CA LEU A 109 5.26 -12.33 9.22
C LEU A 109 4.71 -12.66 7.82
N LYS A 110 5.42 -13.48 7.02
CA LYS A 110 4.96 -13.92 5.69
C LYS A 110 3.66 -14.72 5.75
N PHE A 111 3.46 -15.49 6.83
CA PHE A 111 2.24 -16.28 7.02
C PHE A 111 1.10 -15.47 7.60
N TYR A 112 1.37 -14.65 8.61
CA TYR A 112 0.34 -13.84 9.30
C TYR A 112 -0.18 -12.69 8.43
N ALA A 113 0.68 -12.02 7.65
CA ALA A 113 0.27 -10.89 6.83
C ALA A 113 -0.88 -11.23 5.88
N SER A 114 -1.91 -10.37 5.86
CA SER A 114 -3.02 -10.44 4.91
C SER A 114 -2.61 -9.94 3.54
N VAL A 115 -1.84 -8.86 3.50
CA VAL A 115 -1.29 -8.27 2.28
C VAL A 115 0.22 -8.17 2.42
N ARG A 116 0.97 -8.47 1.35
CA ARG A 116 2.41 -8.23 1.26
C ARG A 116 2.70 -7.43 0.00
N ILE A 117 3.41 -6.34 0.20
CA ILE A 117 3.75 -5.37 -0.83
C ILE A 117 5.27 -5.37 -0.99
N ASP A 118 5.74 -5.56 -2.21
CA ASP A 118 7.15 -5.38 -2.59
C ASP A 118 7.29 -3.99 -3.22
N VAL A 119 8.19 -3.17 -2.69
CA VAL A 119 8.42 -1.78 -3.12
C VAL A 119 9.84 -1.67 -3.66
N ARG A 120 9.99 -1.28 -4.92
CA ARG A 120 11.29 -1.20 -5.60
C ARG A 120 11.46 0.15 -6.28
N ARG A 121 12.61 0.77 -6.06
CA ARG A 121 13.04 1.87 -6.91
C ARG A 121 13.48 1.30 -8.26
N ILE A 122 12.95 1.86 -9.36
CA ILE A 122 13.30 1.48 -10.73
C ILE A 122 14.35 2.44 -11.28
N GLU A 123 14.09 3.75 -11.12
CA GLU A 123 14.86 4.81 -11.74
C GLU A 123 14.95 6.03 -10.81
N THR A 124 16.00 6.81 -10.94
CA THR A 124 16.11 8.12 -10.29
C THR A 124 15.64 9.20 -11.27
N LEU A 125 14.63 9.95 -10.88
CA LEU A 125 14.13 11.08 -11.64
C LEU A 125 15.08 12.27 -11.49
N LYS A 126 15.39 12.92 -12.61
CA LYS A 126 16.30 14.08 -12.65
C LYS A 126 15.65 15.24 -13.36
N GLU A 127 15.82 16.43 -12.84
CA GLU A 127 15.47 17.70 -13.47
C GLU A 127 16.74 18.54 -13.62
N ALA A 128 17.04 18.98 -14.83
CA ALA A 128 18.28 19.72 -15.13
C ALA A 128 19.55 19.04 -14.57
N GLY A 129 19.59 17.70 -14.57
CA GLY A 129 20.70 16.91 -14.05
C GLY A 129 20.66 16.60 -12.55
N ASN A 130 19.83 17.28 -11.77
CA ASN A 130 19.71 17.09 -10.33
C ASN A 130 18.66 16.01 -9.99
N PRO A 131 18.91 15.11 -9.03
CA PRO A 131 17.92 14.15 -8.57
C PRO A 131 16.76 14.86 -7.86
N VAL A 132 15.53 14.64 -8.34
CA VAL A 132 14.30 15.24 -7.77
C VAL A 132 13.34 14.21 -7.19
N GLY A 133 13.57 12.93 -7.47
CA GLY A 133 12.70 11.87 -7.00
C GLY A 133 13.10 10.50 -7.52
N ASN A 134 12.22 9.53 -7.32
CA ASN A 134 12.41 8.17 -7.81
C ASN A 134 11.14 7.65 -8.50
N ARG A 135 11.31 6.94 -9.61
CA ARG A 135 10.29 6.05 -10.16
C ARG A 135 10.27 4.79 -9.31
N THR A 136 9.11 4.46 -8.79
CA THR A 136 8.92 3.34 -7.85
C THR A 136 7.92 2.35 -8.43
N ARG A 137 8.25 1.05 -8.35
CA ARG A 137 7.33 -0.04 -8.64
C ARG A 137 6.86 -0.66 -7.35
N VAL A 138 5.57 -0.87 -7.24
CA VAL A 138 4.91 -1.59 -6.17
C VAL A 138 4.25 -2.84 -6.73
N LYS A 139 4.51 -3.99 -6.12
CA LYS A 139 3.92 -5.28 -6.50
C LYS A 139 3.26 -5.95 -5.30
N ILE A 140 2.01 -6.34 -5.47
CA ILE A 140 1.28 -7.12 -4.46
C ILE A 140 1.69 -8.59 -4.58
N VAL A 141 2.58 -9.04 -3.70
CA VAL A 141 3.12 -10.42 -3.75
C VAL A 141 2.28 -11.43 -2.95
N LYS A 142 1.40 -10.96 -2.08
CA LYS A 142 0.38 -11.74 -1.36
C LYS A 142 -0.82 -10.86 -1.09
N ASN A 143 -2.02 -11.41 -1.30
CA ASN A 143 -3.26 -10.75 -0.92
C ASN A 143 -4.31 -11.79 -0.57
N LYS A 144 -4.90 -11.68 0.64
CA LYS A 144 -6.02 -12.51 1.11
C LYS A 144 -7.37 -11.83 0.90
N MET A 145 -7.38 -10.52 0.56
CA MET A 145 -8.57 -9.70 0.46
C MET A 145 -9.05 -9.53 -1.00
N ALA A 146 -8.14 -9.69 -1.97
CA ALA A 146 -8.40 -9.54 -3.41
C ALA A 146 -7.38 -10.35 -4.21
N PRO A 147 -7.55 -10.54 -5.55
CA PRO A 147 -6.58 -11.21 -6.39
C PRO A 147 -5.18 -10.57 -6.28
N PRO A 148 -4.13 -11.37 -6.00
CA PRO A 148 -2.76 -10.87 -5.86
C PRO A 148 -2.10 -10.60 -7.23
N PHE A 149 -0.82 -10.20 -7.19
CA PHE A 149 0.11 -10.01 -8.30
C PHE A 149 -0.13 -8.79 -9.18
N LYS A 150 -1.07 -7.91 -8.82
CA LYS A 150 -1.17 -6.59 -9.43
C LYS A 150 0.07 -5.77 -9.10
N GLN A 151 0.45 -4.88 -10.01
CA GLN A 151 1.55 -3.95 -9.82
C GLN A 151 1.16 -2.55 -10.32
N ALA A 152 1.80 -1.54 -9.74
CA ALA A 152 1.68 -0.15 -10.17
C ALA A 152 3.05 0.51 -10.15
N GLU A 153 3.24 1.50 -11.00
CA GLU A 153 4.43 2.35 -11.03
C GLU A 153 4.02 3.80 -10.89
N PHE A 154 4.73 4.52 -10.05
CA PHE A 154 4.51 5.94 -9.83
C PHE A 154 5.77 6.64 -9.39
N ASP A 155 5.75 7.96 -9.44
CA ASP A 155 6.85 8.81 -9.07
C ASP A 155 6.73 9.26 -7.61
N ILE A 156 7.80 9.14 -6.84
CA ILE A 156 7.94 9.72 -5.50
C ILE A 156 8.93 10.86 -5.59
N LEU A 157 8.48 12.07 -5.29
CA LEU A 157 9.26 13.29 -5.32
C LEU A 157 9.83 13.60 -3.94
N TYR A 158 11.06 14.06 -3.89
CA TYR A 158 11.70 14.43 -2.63
C TYR A 158 10.98 15.62 -1.99
N GLY A 159 10.68 15.50 -0.70
CA GLY A 159 9.96 16.52 0.07
C GLY A 159 8.46 16.64 -0.21
N VAL A 160 7.95 16.01 -1.28
CA VAL A 160 6.53 16.08 -1.69
C VAL A 160 5.81 14.76 -1.45
N GLY A 161 6.47 13.62 -1.75
CA GLY A 161 5.87 12.29 -1.68
C GLY A 161 5.39 11.78 -3.04
N ILE A 162 4.35 10.96 -3.05
CA ILE A 162 3.79 10.39 -4.28
C ILE A 162 3.20 11.51 -5.15
N SER A 163 3.65 11.57 -6.41
CA SER A 163 3.14 12.55 -7.39
C SER A 163 1.79 12.12 -7.93
N ARG A 164 0.71 12.73 -7.43
CA ARG A 164 -0.66 12.51 -7.94
C ARG A 164 -0.76 12.89 -9.41
N GLU A 165 -0.31 14.07 -9.78
CA GLU A 165 -0.40 14.60 -11.14
C GLU A 165 0.42 13.75 -12.12
N GLY A 166 1.60 13.26 -11.67
CA GLY A 166 2.41 12.33 -12.46
C GLY A 166 1.68 11.01 -12.73
N GLY A 167 0.95 10.50 -11.72
CA GLY A 167 0.09 9.33 -11.85
C GLY A 167 -1.09 9.56 -12.81
N LEU A 168 -1.75 10.71 -12.72
CA LEU A 168 -2.86 11.08 -13.61
C LEU A 168 -2.42 11.16 -15.07
N ILE A 169 -1.23 11.68 -15.34
CA ILE A 169 -0.67 11.72 -16.70
C ILE A 169 -0.41 10.31 -17.20
N ASP A 170 0.26 9.47 -16.42
CA ASP A 170 0.59 8.10 -16.82
C ASP A 170 -0.66 7.29 -17.10
N MET A 171 -1.60 7.25 -16.15
CA MET A 171 -2.86 6.52 -16.28
C MET A 171 -3.76 7.14 -17.37
N GLY A 172 -3.79 8.47 -17.47
CA GLY A 172 -4.54 9.17 -18.50
C GLY A 172 -4.06 8.82 -19.90
N VAL A 173 -2.76 8.64 -20.10
CA VAL A 173 -2.18 8.18 -21.37
C VAL A 173 -2.51 6.71 -21.62
N GLU A 174 -2.37 5.85 -20.62
CA GLU A 174 -2.69 4.43 -20.71
C GLU A 174 -4.16 4.21 -21.08
N GLU A 175 -5.05 4.97 -20.45
CA GLU A 175 -6.48 4.92 -20.70
C GLU A 175 -6.94 5.75 -21.93
N GLY A 176 -6.04 6.44 -22.62
CA GLY A 176 -6.36 7.23 -23.82
C GLY A 176 -7.19 8.49 -23.54
N ILE A 177 -7.23 8.94 -22.27
CA ILE A 177 -7.87 10.19 -21.84
C ILE A 177 -6.94 11.37 -22.12
N VAL A 178 -5.66 11.21 -21.78
CA VAL A 178 -4.60 12.15 -22.12
C VAL A 178 -3.89 11.63 -23.37
N LYS A 179 -3.71 12.47 -24.38
CA LYS A 179 -2.98 12.11 -25.59
C LYS A 179 -1.50 12.52 -25.46
N LYS A 180 -0.62 11.59 -25.83
CA LYS A 180 0.82 11.84 -25.92
C LYS A 180 1.24 11.81 -27.40
N SER A 181 1.80 12.91 -27.87
CA SER A 181 2.37 13.03 -29.23
C SER A 181 3.81 13.53 -29.14
N GLY A 182 4.76 12.62 -29.36
CA GLY A 182 6.16 12.88 -29.10
C GLY A 182 6.42 13.26 -27.63
N ALA A 183 6.90 14.47 -27.40
CA ALA A 183 7.10 15.01 -26.06
C ALA A 183 5.87 15.76 -25.48
N TRP A 184 4.84 15.98 -26.27
CA TRP A 184 3.67 16.78 -25.90
C TRP A 184 2.56 15.94 -25.27
N PHE A 185 1.97 16.47 -24.19
CA PHE A 185 0.77 15.94 -23.56
C PHE A 185 -0.40 16.90 -23.80
N THR A 186 -1.54 16.36 -24.22
CA THR A 186 -2.76 17.13 -24.51
C THR A 186 -3.98 16.45 -23.91
N TYR A 187 -4.95 17.26 -23.50
CA TYR A 187 -6.24 16.84 -22.98
C TYR A 187 -7.35 17.67 -23.61
N ASP A 188 -8.34 17.02 -24.23
CA ASP A 188 -9.46 17.64 -24.94
C ASP A 188 -9.06 18.72 -25.97
N GLY A 189 -7.85 18.63 -26.52
CA GLY A 189 -7.30 19.58 -27.49
C GLY A 189 -6.35 20.61 -26.89
N ASP A 190 -6.38 20.81 -25.60
CA ASP A 190 -5.51 21.74 -24.89
C ASP A 190 -4.17 21.11 -24.52
N GLN A 191 -3.09 21.90 -24.63
CA GLN A 191 -1.75 21.44 -24.31
C GLN A 191 -1.50 21.51 -22.82
N LEU A 192 -1.22 20.37 -22.18
CA LEU A 192 -0.78 20.29 -20.78
C LEU A 192 0.69 20.66 -20.62
N GLY A 193 1.52 20.41 -21.64
CA GLY A 193 2.93 20.76 -21.63
C GLY A 193 3.83 19.86 -22.46
N GLN A 194 5.06 20.33 -22.71
CA GLN A 194 6.12 19.58 -23.34
C GLN A 194 6.95 18.87 -22.26
N GLY A 195 6.96 17.53 -22.28
CA GLY A 195 7.55 16.69 -21.25
C GLY A 195 6.66 16.49 -20.04
N LYS A 196 6.82 15.34 -19.36
CA LYS A 196 6.00 14.95 -18.22
C LYS A 196 6.08 15.95 -17.06
N GLU A 197 7.26 16.54 -16.86
CA GLU A 197 7.50 17.50 -15.78
C GLU A 197 6.65 18.78 -15.93
N ASN A 198 6.61 19.34 -17.15
CA ASN A 198 5.80 20.53 -17.42
C ASN A 198 4.29 20.21 -17.35
N ALA A 199 3.86 19.07 -17.86
CA ALA A 199 2.49 18.63 -17.76
C ALA A 199 2.07 18.41 -16.30
N ARG A 200 2.94 17.81 -15.47
CA ARG A 200 2.72 17.65 -14.02
C ARG A 200 2.57 18.98 -13.31
N ARG A 201 3.46 19.94 -13.62
CA ARG A 201 3.39 21.31 -13.05
C ARG A 201 2.10 22.00 -13.45
N PHE A 202 1.72 21.88 -14.71
CA PHE A 202 0.46 22.45 -15.22
C PHE A 202 -0.75 21.89 -14.47
N LEU A 203 -0.84 20.58 -14.28
CA LEU A 203 -1.96 19.96 -13.53
C LEU A 203 -1.96 20.37 -12.04
N ARG A 204 -0.80 20.53 -11.43
CA ARG A 204 -0.70 21.01 -10.05
C ARG A 204 -1.20 22.45 -9.91
N ASP A 205 -0.92 23.29 -10.90
CA ASP A 205 -1.36 24.68 -10.94
C ASP A 205 -2.84 24.82 -11.37
N ASN A 206 -3.44 23.75 -11.90
CA ASN A 206 -4.84 23.67 -12.33
C ASN A 206 -5.55 22.46 -11.69
N PRO A 207 -5.87 22.52 -10.39
CA PRO A 207 -6.42 21.39 -9.64
C PRO A 207 -7.80 20.92 -10.14
N ASP A 208 -8.62 21.83 -10.66
CA ASP A 208 -9.94 21.48 -11.19
C ASP A 208 -9.81 20.56 -12.41
N LEU A 209 -8.87 20.87 -13.31
CA LEU A 209 -8.57 20.03 -14.47
C LEU A 209 -7.97 18.67 -14.04
N ALA A 210 -7.11 18.67 -13.03
CA ALA A 210 -6.57 17.43 -12.48
C ALA A 210 -7.68 16.55 -11.90
N ASN A 211 -8.65 17.13 -11.17
CA ASN A 211 -9.81 16.42 -10.65
C ASN A 211 -10.71 15.87 -11.78
N GLU A 212 -10.92 16.64 -12.83
CA GLU A 212 -11.70 16.18 -13.98
C GLU A 212 -11.06 14.97 -14.67
N ILE A 213 -9.75 15.03 -14.92
CA ILE A 213 -9.00 13.91 -15.51
C ILE A 213 -9.08 12.68 -14.60
N GLU A 214 -8.94 12.85 -13.29
CA GLU A 214 -9.05 11.77 -12.31
C GLU A 214 -10.44 11.11 -12.37
N GLN A 215 -11.50 11.89 -12.36
CA GLN A 215 -12.86 11.38 -12.42
C GLN A 215 -13.12 10.58 -13.72
N ARG A 216 -12.62 11.06 -14.84
CA ARG A 216 -12.71 10.32 -16.11
C ARG A 216 -11.94 9.00 -16.07
N ILE A 217 -10.73 9.00 -15.44
CA ILE A 217 -9.96 7.77 -15.27
C ILE A 217 -10.72 6.79 -14.38
N LEU A 218 -11.20 7.23 -13.21
CA LEU A 218 -11.95 6.40 -12.26
C LEU A 218 -13.21 5.82 -12.89
N THR A 219 -13.98 6.65 -13.59
CA THR A 219 -15.20 6.21 -14.30
C THR A 219 -14.88 5.14 -15.35
N LYS A 220 -13.82 5.36 -16.15
CA LYS A 220 -13.41 4.39 -17.17
C LYS A 220 -12.95 3.06 -16.59
N LEU A 221 -12.31 3.09 -15.42
CA LEU A 221 -11.86 1.90 -14.70
C LEU A 221 -12.96 1.25 -13.85
N GLY A 222 -14.16 1.84 -13.77
CA GLY A 222 -15.25 1.36 -12.93
C GLY A 222 -14.95 1.48 -11.43
N ILE A 223 -14.08 2.42 -11.04
CA ILE A 223 -13.69 2.62 -9.64
C ILE A 223 -14.56 3.74 -9.04
N GLY A 224 -15.24 3.47 -7.91
CA GLY A 224 -16.05 4.47 -7.21
C GLY A 224 -17.40 4.78 -7.85
N VAL A 225 -17.74 4.14 -8.96
CA VAL A 225 -19.10 4.13 -9.49
C VAL A 225 -19.90 3.19 -8.60
N ALA A 226 -20.88 3.72 -7.84
CA ALA A 226 -21.86 2.87 -7.19
C ALA A 226 -22.49 1.99 -8.29
N PRO A 227 -22.70 0.67 -8.06
CA PRO A 227 -23.44 -0.12 -9.01
C PRO A 227 -24.78 0.61 -9.22
N GLU A 228 -25.10 0.94 -10.49
CA GLU A 228 -26.45 1.34 -10.83
C GLU A 228 -27.35 0.25 -10.26
N ALA A 229 -28.31 0.65 -9.40
CA ALA A 229 -29.33 -0.26 -8.93
C ALA A 229 -30.01 -0.78 -10.20
N GLU A 230 -29.74 -2.03 -10.58
CA GLU A 230 -30.60 -2.73 -11.52
C GLU A 230 -31.98 -2.64 -10.90
N ASP A 231 -32.88 -1.91 -11.53
CA ASP A 231 -34.31 -1.97 -11.24
C ASP A 231 -34.73 -3.42 -11.48
N ASP A 232 -34.62 -4.21 -10.41
CA ASP A 232 -35.19 -5.54 -10.34
C ASP A 232 -36.71 -5.35 -10.30
N GLU A 233 -37.29 -5.19 -11.50
CA GLU A 233 -38.73 -5.39 -11.71
C GLU A 233 -39.02 -6.83 -11.26
N ALA A 234 -39.43 -6.96 -10.02
CA ALA A 234 -39.87 -8.23 -9.47
C ALA A 234 -40.96 -8.80 -10.39
N PRO A 235 -40.82 -10.02 -10.93
CA PRO A 235 -41.85 -10.60 -11.75
C PRO A 235 -43.13 -10.68 -10.96
N ALA A 236 -44.16 -10.04 -11.46
CA ALA A 236 -45.52 -10.07 -10.91
C ALA A 236 -45.94 -11.52 -10.72
N LEU A 237 -46.17 -11.93 -9.46
CA LEU A 237 -46.73 -13.22 -9.10
C LEU A 237 -48.17 -13.27 -9.67
N THR A 238 -48.34 -13.95 -10.80
CA THR A 238 -49.67 -14.30 -11.30
C THR A 238 -50.32 -15.25 -10.34
N ALA A 239 -51.41 -14.79 -9.75
CA ALA A 239 -52.26 -15.58 -8.89
C ALA A 239 -52.82 -16.78 -9.66
N VAL A 240 -52.56 -18.00 -9.19
CA VAL A 240 -53.19 -19.22 -9.68
C VAL A 240 -54.65 -19.22 -9.22
N PRO A 241 -55.65 -19.36 -10.13
CA PRO A 241 -57.06 -19.47 -9.71
C PRO A 241 -57.26 -20.78 -8.92
N GLY A 242 -57.80 -20.64 -7.71
CA GLY A 242 -58.18 -21.77 -6.87
C GLY A 242 -59.29 -22.60 -7.53
N ASP A 243 -59.02 -23.89 -7.68
CA ASP A 243 -59.99 -24.89 -8.14
C ASP A 243 -60.94 -25.22 -7.00
N THR A 244 -62.18 -24.79 -7.13
CA THR A 244 -63.28 -25.20 -6.29
C THR A 244 -63.84 -26.54 -6.81
N ALA A 245 -63.51 -27.64 -6.19
CA ALA A 245 -64.21 -28.89 -6.40
C ALA A 245 -64.99 -29.28 -5.12
N ALA A 246 -66.29 -29.26 -5.29
CA ALA A 246 -67.24 -29.86 -4.38
C ALA A 246 -67.22 -31.39 -4.48
N GLY A 247 -67.49 -32.10 -3.40
CA GLY A 247 -67.70 -33.52 -3.33
C GLY A 247 -67.66 -34.03 -1.89
#